data_1f6af19506fd5baa3603bfd40824f7e2
#
_entry.id   1f6af19506fd5baa3603bfd40824f7e2
#
_cell.length_a   1.000
_cell.length_b   1.000
_cell.length_c   1.000
_cell.angle_alpha   90.00
_cell.angle_beta   90.00
_cell.angle_gamma   90.00
#
_symmetry.space_group_name_H-M   'P 1'
#
loop_
_entity.id
_entity.type
_entity.pdbx_description
1 polymer ?
#
loop_
_entity_poly.entity_id
_entity_poly.type
_entity_poly.pdbx_seq_one_letter_code
_entity_poly.pdbx_strand_id
1 'polypeptide(L)'
;DKQIVIVNNIQPPPSPAEPELRTINLYGDISERKGADVVAALLYLESSSHVLGLEDPKDSESAQVIVARSIAMMISTHGGTASDMFSILDVMDMVKDRTCDIETFGIGKVMSAGVPILAAGTKGKRKVGRNCRIMLHNVMAGTGGTIFSMENELEEIKWVQERYIETLASYTKLTPSKIKKLLKAQRDVYISAEEAIKMGIADEII
;
A
#
# COMPACT_ATOMS: atom_id res chain seq x y z
N ASP A 1 -42.39 -35.89 -35.63
CA ASP A 1 -42.72 -35.33 -34.31
C ASP A 1 -41.46 -34.87 -33.63
N LYS A 2 -41.26 -33.55 -33.58
CA LYS A 2 -40.18 -32.93 -32.82
C LYS A 2 -40.65 -32.67 -31.41
N GLN A 3 -40.12 -33.39 -30.46
CA GLN A 3 -40.39 -33.17 -29.02
C GLN A 3 -39.64 -31.89 -28.61
N ILE A 4 -40.41 -30.84 -28.24
CA ILE A 4 -39.88 -29.61 -27.65
C ILE A 4 -39.72 -29.89 -26.15
N VAL A 5 -38.49 -30.04 -25.71
CA VAL A 5 -38.17 -30.10 -24.27
C VAL A 5 -38.04 -28.67 -23.76
N ILE A 6 -39.08 -28.21 -23.06
CA ILE A 6 -38.99 -26.93 -22.33
C ILE A 6 -38.27 -27.21 -21.03
N VAL A 7 -36.99 -26.80 -20.95
CA VAL A 7 -36.20 -26.80 -19.71
C VAL A 7 -36.54 -25.53 -18.96
N ASN A 8 -37.57 -25.60 -18.09
CA ASN A 8 -37.88 -24.53 -17.13
C ASN A 8 -36.89 -24.61 -15.93
N ASN A 9 -35.65 -24.30 -16.16
CA ASN A 9 -34.71 -24.04 -15.08
C ASN A 9 -34.51 -22.51 -14.98
N ILE A 10 -35.55 -21.80 -14.58
CA ILE A 10 -35.44 -20.43 -14.12
C ILE A 10 -34.84 -20.52 -12.71
N GLN A 11 -33.54 -20.60 -12.60
CA GLN A 11 -32.89 -20.26 -11.33
C GLN A 11 -33.26 -18.79 -11.05
N PRO A 12 -33.73 -18.47 -9.83
CA PRO A 12 -33.91 -17.08 -9.46
C PRO A 12 -32.56 -16.35 -9.70
N PRO A 13 -32.61 -15.10 -10.18
CA PRO A 13 -31.39 -14.34 -10.35
C PRO A 13 -30.63 -14.41 -9.03
N PRO A 14 -29.29 -14.61 -9.06
CA PRO A 14 -28.49 -14.62 -7.85
C PRO A 14 -28.84 -13.35 -7.07
N SER A 15 -29.08 -13.48 -5.77
CA SER A 15 -29.29 -12.31 -4.92
C SER A 15 -28.11 -11.36 -5.15
N PRO A 16 -28.33 -10.02 -5.17
CA PRO A 16 -27.21 -9.07 -5.33
C PRO A 16 -26.11 -9.49 -4.36
N ALA A 17 -24.93 -9.79 -4.89
CA ALA A 17 -23.80 -10.13 -4.04
C ALA A 17 -23.61 -8.99 -3.05
N GLU A 18 -23.54 -9.30 -1.76
CA GLU A 18 -23.22 -8.28 -0.75
C GLU A 18 -21.98 -7.51 -1.19
N PRO A 19 -21.94 -6.18 -1.03
CA PRO A 19 -20.80 -5.40 -1.46
C PRO A 19 -19.55 -5.92 -0.76
N GLU A 20 -18.65 -6.49 -1.53
CA GLU A 20 -17.38 -7.00 -1.03
C GLU A 20 -16.55 -5.85 -0.45
N LEU A 21 -16.20 -5.95 0.83
CA LEU A 21 -15.33 -4.99 1.48
C LEU A 21 -13.90 -5.15 0.95
N ARG A 22 -13.47 -4.24 0.09
CA ARG A 22 -12.13 -4.26 -0.52
C ARG A 22 -11.14 -3.38 0.25
N THR A 23 -11.08 -3.60 1.56
CA THR A 23 -10.25 -2.78 2.45
C THR A 23 -9.29 -3.65 3.26
N ILE A 24 -8.02 -3.26 3.28
CA ILE A 24 -6.96 -3.84 4.09
C ILE A 24 -6.64 -2.87 5.22
N ASN A 25 -6.55 -3.37 6.46
CA ASN A 25 -6.18 -2.58 7.62
C ASN A 25 -4.75 -2.90 8.06
N LEU A 26 -3.82 -1.95 7.87
CA LEU A 26 -2.45 -2.01 8.38
C LEU A 26 -2.36 -1.16 9.66
N TYR A 27 -2.78 -1.75 10.77
CA TYR A 27 -2.74 -1.13 12.11
C TYR A 27 -1.72 -1.85 13.00
N GLY A 28 -1.04 -1.08 13.85
CA GLY A 28 0.00 -1.58 14.75
C GLY A 28 1.35 -1.73 14.06
N ASP A 29 2.25 -2.52 14.64
CA ASP A 29 3.62 -2.68 14.15
C ASP A 29 3.67 -3.58 12.91
N ILE A 30 4.57 -3.24 11.98
CA ILE A 30 4.88 -4.04 10.80
C ILE A 30 5.85 -5.13 11.24
N SER A 31 5.36 -6.35 11.27
CA SER A 31 6.07 -7.57 11.64
C SER A 31 5.87 -8.64 10.58
N GLU A 32 6.63 -9.73 10.62
CA GLU A 32 6.52 -10.86 9.71
C GLU A 32 5.07 -11.33 9.55
N ARG A 33 4.38 -11.56 10.67
CA ARG A 33 2.96 -11.96 10.64
C ARG A 33 2.08 -10.91 9.96
N LYS A 34 2.25 -9.63 10.31
CA LYS A 34 1.46 -8.55 9.71
C LYS A 34 1.76 -8.40 8.22
N GLY A 35 3.03 -8.51 7.82
CA GLY A 35 3.45 -8.51 6.42
C GLY A 35 2.79 -9.64 5.64
N ALA A 36 2.83 -10.86 6.17
CA ALA A 36 2.19 -12.02 5.56
C ALA A 36 0.66 -11.83 5.42
N ASP A 37 -0.03 -11.34 6.47
CA ASP A 37 -1.47 -11.08 6.44
C ASP A 37 -1.83 -10.02 5.35
N VAL A 38 -1.06 -8.93 5.26
CA VAL A 38 -1.29 -7.87 4.27
C VAL A 38 -1.03 -8.37 2.84
N VAL A 39 0.06 -9.11 2.63
CA VAL A 39 0.39 -9.72 1.34
C VAL A 39 -0.71 -10.69 0.89
N ALA A 40 -1.15 -11.58 1.78
CA ALA A 40 -2.24 -12.51 1.48
C ALA A 40 -3.54 -11.78 1.12
N ALA A 41 -3.88 -10.70 1.84
CA ALA A 41 -5.05 -9.88 1.56
C ALA A 41 -4.95 -9.14 0.22
N LEU A 42 -3.78 -8.59 -0.13
CA LEU A 42 -3.54 -7.96 -1.42
C LEU A 42 -3.78 -8.94 -2.58
N LEU A 43 -3.17 -10.13 -2.52
CA LEU A 43 -3.31 -11.16 -3.54
C LEU A 43 -4.74 -11.70 -3.66
N TYR A 44 -5.41 -11.89 -2.51
CA TYR A 44 -6.81 -12.30 -2.49
C TYR A 44 -7.71 -11.26 -3.16
N LEU A 45 -7.59 -9.98 -2.80
CA LEU A 45 -8.39 -8.91 -3.39
C LEU A 45 -8.02 -8.65 -4.86
N GLU A 46 -6.76 -8.83 -5.25
CA GLU A 46 -6.33 -8.78 -6.65
C GLU A 46 -7.11 -9.80 -7.48
N SER A 47 -7.22 -11.04 -7.02
CA SER A 47 -7.86 -12.12 -7.77
C SER A 47 -9.35 -11.87 -8.08
N SER A 48 -10.01 -11.03 -7.28
CA SER A 48 -11.42 -10.63 -7.45
C SER A 48 -11.61 -9.19 -7.96
N SER A 49 -10.54 -8.56 -8.49
CA SER A 49 -10.60 -7.15 -8.88
C SER A 49 -11.40 -6.90 -10.15
N HIS A 50 -11.37 -7.81 -11.11
CA HIS A 50 -12.05 -7.65 -12.39
C HIS A 50 -13.53 -8.02 -12.28
N VAL A 51 -14.40 -7.07 -12.62
CA VAL A 51 -15.86 -7.26 -12.64
C VAL A 51 -16.45 -6.69 -13.93
N LEU A 52 -17.60 -7.20 -14.35
CA LEU A 52 -18.38 -6.55 -15.39
C LEU A 52 -18.98 -5.25 -14.83
N GLY A 53 -18.71 -4.15 -15.50
CA GLY A 53 -19.25 -2.84 -15.20
C GLY A 53 -19.74 -2.15 -16.47
N LEU A 54 -20.29 -0.96 -16.34
CA LEU A 54 -20.68 -0.11 -17.46
C LEU A 54 -19.49 0.78 -17.86
N GLU A 55 -19.31 1.01 -19.17
CA GLU A 55 -18.28 1.92 -19.68
C GLU A 55 -18.50 3.35 -19.15
N ASP A 56 -19.74 3.81 -19.11
CA ASP A 56 -20.17 4.98 -18.35
C ASP A 56 -21.10 4.56 -17.21
N PRO A 57 -20.66 4.65 -15.94
CA PRO A 57 -21.49 4.29 -14.79
C PRO A 57 -22.77 5.13 -14.65
N LYS A 58 -22.86 6.28 -15.34
CA LYS A 58 -24.04 7.16 -15.32
C LYS A 58 -25.05 6.83 -16.41
N ASP A 59 -24.66 6.03 -17.39
CA ASP A 59 -25.51 5.60 -18.50
C ASP A 59 -25.76 4.09 -18.40
N SER A 60 -26.97 3.72 -17.99
CA SER A 60 -27.41 2.33 -17.85
C SER A 60 -27.45 1.55 -19.17
N GLU A 61 -27.44 2.25 -20.32
CA GLU A 61 -27.43 1.66 -21.66
C GLU A 61 -26.01 1.59 -22.25
N SER A 62 -25.00 2.09 -21.54
CA SER A 62 -23.61 2.02 -22.00
C SER A 62 -23.11 0.57 -22.09
N ALA A 63 -22.08 0.35 -22.92
CA ALA A 63 -21.51 -0.97 -23.13
C ALA A 63 -20.99 -1.57 -21.82
N GLN A 64 -21.15 -2.89 -21.69
CA GLN A 64 -20.52 -3.63 -20.58
C GLN A 64 -19.01 -3.82 -20.87
N VAL A 65 -18.20 -3.45 -19.91
CA VAL A 65 -16.73 -3.56 -19.97
C VAL A 65 -16.21 -4.24 -18.71
N ILE A 66 -15.03 -4.82 -18.79
CA ILE A 66 -14.34 -5.31 -17.59
C ILE A 66 -13.68 -4.11 -16.91
N VAL A 67 -14.09 -3.81 -15.69
CA VAL A 67 -13.51 -2.77 -14.85
C VAL A 67 -12.72 -3.38 -13.70
N ALA A 68 -11.58 -2.78 -13.38
CA ALA A 68 -10.78 -3.19 -12.24
C ALA A 68 -11.19 -2.36 -11.01
N ARG A 69 -11.61 -3.03 -9.95
CA ARG A 69 -11.96 -2.39 -8.66
C ARG A 69 -10.71 -2.15 -7.84
N SER A 70 -10.51 -0.94 -7.37
CA SER A 70 -9.40 -0.58 -6.47
C SER A 70 -9.44 -1.34 -5.15
N ILE A 71 -8.28 -1.45 -4.51
CA ILE A 71 -8.11 -1.94 -3.15
C ILE A 71 -7.82 -0.72 -2.25
N ALA A 72 -8.57 -0.56 -1.16
CA ALA A 72 -8.31 0.46 -0.15
C ALA A 72 -7.38 -0.09 0.94
N MET A 73 -6.36 0.68 1.35
CA MET A 73 -5.47 0.31 2.44
C MET A 73 -5.46 1.41 3.51
N MET A 74 -6.01 1.09 4.68
CA MET A 74 -6.04 1.98 5.85
C MET A 74 -4.78 1.76 6.69
N ILE A 75 -3.97 2.81 6.90
CA ILE A 75 -2.63 2.72 7.50
C ILE A 75 -2.57 3.56 8.77
N SER A 76 -2.29 2.90 9.91
CA SER A 76 -2.02 3.53 11.20
C SER A 76 -0.95 2.74 11.95
N THR A 77 0.32 3.12 11.81
CA THR A 77 1.46 2.33 12.29
C THR A 77 2.59 3.20 12.81
N HIS A 78 3.33 2.69 13.79
CA HIS A 78 4.64 3.25 14.18
C HIS A 78 5.79 2.80 13.25
N GLY A 79 5.53 1.89 12.32
CA GLY A 79 6.54 1.25 11.49
C GLY A 79 6.84 -0.16 11.94
N GLY A 80 8.05 -0.62 11.72
CA GLY A 80 8.50 -1.97 12.10
C GLY A 80 9.61 -2.47 11.20
N THR A 81 9.60 -3.77 10.88
CA THR A 81 10.66 -4.47 10.18
C THR A 81 10.78 -4.02 8.73
N ALA A 82 11.99 -3.69 8.29
CA ALA A 82 12.25 -3.22 6.93
C ALA A 82 12.00 -4.30 5.87
N SER A 83 12.35 -5.56 6.15
CA SER A 83 12.10 -6.69 5.25
C SER A 83 10.61 -6.89 4.98
N ASP A 84 9.76 -6.78 6.00
CA ASP A 84 8.32 -6.93 5.87
C ASP A 84 7.69 -5.74 5.14
N MET A 85 8.22 -4.53 5.37
CA MET A 85 7.87 -3.35 4.57
C MET A 85 8.17 -3.58 3.08
N PHE A 86 9.37 -4.03 2.73
CA PHE A 86 9.74 -4.31 1.34
C PHE A 86 8.87 -5.39 0.72
N SER A 87 8.56 -6.46 1.46
CA SER A 87 7.64 -7.50 1.00
C SER A 87 6.26 -6.95 0.64
N ILE A 88 5.70 -6.08 1.49
CA ILE A 88 4.42 -5.40 1.20
C ILE A 88 4.54 -4.53 -0.05
N LEU A 89 5.62 -3.74 -0.17
CA LEU A 89 5.84 -2.84 -1.30
C LEU A 89 5.97 -3.57 -2.63
N ASP A 90 6.74 -4.65 -2.67
CA ASP A 90 6.92 -5.48 -3.87
C ASP A 90 5.57 -6.02 -4.37
N VAL A 91 4.72 -6.49 -3.44
CA VAL A 91 3.38 -6.99 -3.79
C VAL A 91 2.43 -5.85 -4.18
N MET A 92 2.50 -4.68 -3.53
CA MET A 92 1.72 -3.51 -3.94
C MET A 92 2.07 -3.08 -5.38
N ASP A 93 3.36 -3.04 -5.72
CA ASP A 93 3.80 -2.69 -7.08
C ASP A 93 3.33 -3.75 -8.08
N MET A 94 3.49 -5.03 -7.77
CA MET A 94 3.02 -6.12 -8.60
C MET A 94 1.51 -6.04 -8.90
N VAL A 95 0.68 -5.74 -7.88
CA VAL A 95 -0.78 -5.60 -8.02
C VAL A 95 -1.13 -4.40 -8.89
N LYS A 96 -0.48 -3.25 -8.67
CA LYS A 96 -0.71 -2.04 -9.47
C LYS A 96 -0.33 -2.21 -10.94
N ASP A 97 0.76 -2.91 -11.20
CA ASP A 97 1.27 -3.12 -12.56
C ASP A 97 0.40 -4.09 -13.37
N ARG A 98 -0.28 -5.02 -12.69
CA ARG A 98 -1.02 -6.11 -13.35
C ARG A 98 -2.52 -5.89 -13.41
N THR A 99 -3.12 -5.32 -12.35
CA THR A 99 -4.53 -5.55 -12.12
C THR A 99 -5.32 -4.30 -11.76
N CYS A 100 -5.03 -3.65 -10.63
CA CYS A 100 -5.88 -2.59 -10.10
C CYS A 100 -5.12 -1.58 -9.25
N ASP A 101 -5.73 -0.41 -9.09
CA ASP A 101 -5.20 0.64 -8.23
C ASP A 101 -5.27 0.27 -6.75
N ILE A 102 -4.30 0.77 -5.99
CA ILE A 102 -4.28 0.70 -4.53
C ILE A 102 -4.43 2.12 -3.98
N GLU A 103 -5.54 2.38 -3.29
CA GLU A 103 -5.78 3.64 -2.60
C GLU A 103 -5.25 3.53 -1.17
N THR A 104 -4.36 4.42 -0.77
CA THR A 104 -3.78 4.41 0.57
C THR A 104 -4.32 5.56 1.42
N PHE A 105 -4.59 5.28 2.68
CA PHE A 105 -5.15 6.22 3.64
C PHE A 105 -4.31 6.25 4.91
N GLY A 106 -3.50 7.28 5.12
CA GLY A 106 -2.76 7.50 6.36
C GLY A 106 -3.64 8.10 7.44
N ILE A 107 -3.87 7.40 8.55
CA ILE A 107 -4.79 7.82 9.61
C ILE A 107 -4.09 7.80 10.96
N GLY A 108 -4.27 8.87 11.74
CA GLY A 108 -3.70 9.03 13.08
C GLY A 108 -2.18 9.13 13.07
N LYS A 109 -1.48 8.06 12.69
CA LYS A 109 -0.02 8.05 12.58
C LYS A 109 0.46 7.14 11.46
N VAL A 110 1.47 7.58 10.72
CA VAL A 110 2.20 6.78 9.73
C VAL A 110 3.68 7.07 9.90
N MET A 111 4.41 6.14 10.50
CA MET A 111 5.79 6.37 10.91
C MET A 111 6.74 5.32 10.34
N SER A 112 8.02 5.72 10.14
CA SER A 112 9.11 4.81 9.77
C SER A 112 8.76 3.98 8.53
N ALA A 113 8.80 2.64 8.62
CA ALA A 113 8.43 1.69 7.56
C ALA A 113 7.01 1.88 7.01
N GLY A 114 6.10 2.55 7.74
CA GLY A 114 4.76 2.86 7.24
C GLY A 114 4.73 3.95 6.17
N VAL A 115 5.72 4.85 6.16
CA VAL A 115 5.73 6.00 5.23
C VAL A 115 5.91 5.58 3.77
N PRO A 116 6.86 4.71 3.41
CA PRO A 116 6.93 4.17 2.05
C PRO A 116 5.65 3.45 1.62
N ILE A 117 4.99 2.70 2.52
CA ILE A 117 3.75 2.00 2.20
C ILE A 117 2.62 2.99 1.87
N LEU A 118 2.47 4.08 2.64
CA LEU A 118 1.54 5.14 2.31
C LEU A 118 1.85 5.75 0.93
N ALA A 119 3.12 6.07 0.69
CA ALA A 119 3.58 6.69 -0.54
C ALA A 119 3.49 5.77 -1.77
N ALA A 120 3.50 4.44 -1.58
CA ALA A 120 3.43 3.43 -2.63
C ALA A 120 2.02 3.25 -3.21
N GLY A 121 0.98 3.84 -2.64
CA GLY A 121 -0.34 3.87 -3.25
C GLY A 121 -0.31 4.45 -4.67
N THR A 122 -1.35 4.16 -5.46
CA THR A 122 -1.50 4.71 -6.81
C THR A 122 -1.48 6.23 -6.76
N LYS A 123 -0.67 6.88 -7.60
CA LYS A 123 -0.56 8.34 -7.65
C LYS A 123 -1.92 8.96 -7.94
N GLY A 124 -2.27 9.99 -7.19
CA GLY A 124 -3.59 10.63 -7.22
C GLY A 124 -4.60 9.98 -6.28
N LYS A 125 -4.28 8.83 -5.68
CA LYS A 125 -5.17 8.07 -4.79
C LYS A 125 -4.60 7.84 -3.38
N ARG A 126 -3.54 8.58 -3.02
CA ARG A 126 -2.91 8.51 -1.70
C ARG A 126 -3.47 9.62 -0.82
N LYS A 127 -4.13 9.25 0.25
CA LYS A 127 -4.86 10.18 1.12
C LYS A 127 -4.26 10.18 2.52
N VAL A 128 -4.29 11.33 3.16
CA VAL A 128 -3.82 11.49 4.54
C VAL A 128 -4.86 12.26 5.36
N GLY A 129 -5.20 11.73 6.52
CA GLY A 129 -6.08 12.43 7.45
C GLY A 129 -5.45 13.71 7.98
N ARG A 130 -6.25 14.78 8.13
CA ARG A 130 -5.79 16.09 8.63
C ARG A 130 -5.02 15.99 9.96
N ASN A 131 -5.40 15.06 10.82
CA ASN A 131 -4.77 14.84 12.13
C ASN A 131 -3.68 13.76 12.09
N CYS A 132 -3.35 13.22 10.90
CA CYS A 132 -2.34 12.20 10.79
C CYS A 132 -0.95 12.78 11.00
N ARG A 133 -0.16 12.15 11.86
CA ARG A 133 1.23 12.51 12.07
C ARG A 133 2.14 11.51 11.35
N ILE A 134 2.97 12.03 10.47
CA ILE A 134 3.96 11.24 9.72
C ILE A 134 5.32 11.44 10.34
N MET A 135 6.17 10.40 10.36
CA MET A 135 7.52 10.51 10.91
C MET A 135 8.52 9.68 10.11
N LEU A 136 9.63 10.30 9.77
CA LEU A 136 10.79 9.70 9.12
C LEU A 136 11.98 9.67 10.08
N HIS A 137 12.69 8.57 10.11
CA HIS A 137 13.97 8.43 10.83
C HIS A 137 14.91 7.45 10.10
N ASN A 138 16.17 7.40 10.54
CA ASN A 138 17.11 6.42 10.05
C ASN A 138 16.70 4.99 10.46
N VAL A 139 17.15 4.00 9.69
CA VAL A 139 17.02 2.60 10.08
C VAL A 139 17.71 2.41 11.44
N MET A 140 16.98 1.82 12.37
CA MET A 140 17.49 1.43 13.68
C MET A 140 17.79 -0.05 13.69
N ALA A 141 18.98 -0.41 14.10
CA ALA A 141 19.40 -1.80 14.24
C ALA A 141 20.38 -1.92 15.40
N GLY A 142 20.53 -3.14 15.90
CA GLY A 142 21.51 -3.51 16.88
C GLY A 142 22.21 -4.77 16.43
N THR A 143 23.52 -4.87 16.64
CA THR A 143 24.31 -6.05 16.29
C THR A 143 25.20 -6.47 17.44
N GLY A 144 25.54 -7.75 17.49
CA GLY A 144 26.47 -8.31 18.46
C GLY A 144 27.08 -9.61 17.91
N GLY A 145 28.25 -10.00 18.46
CA GLY A 145 28.95 -11.20 18.03
C GLY A 145 30.43 -10.98 17.80
N THR A 146 31.02 -11.73 16.86
CA THR A 146 32.42 -11.53 16.46
C THR A 146 32.60 -10.24 15.64
N ILE A 147 33.83 -9.71 15.57
CA ILE A 147 34.11 -8.52 14.77
C ILE A 147 33.62 -8.71 13.33
N PHE A 148 33.93 -9.82 12.70
CA PHE A 148 33.52 -10.12 11.32
C PHE A 148 32.01 -10.18 11.14
N SER A 149 31.28 -10.77 12.11
CA SER A 149 29.82 -10.80 12.04
C SER A 149 29.21 -9.41 12.21
N MET A 150 29.78 -8.57 13.07
CA MET A 150 29.34 -7.18 13.24
C MET A 150 29.63 -6.32 12.01
N GLU A 151 30.75 -6.51 11.33
CA GLU A 151 31.08 -5.82 10.08
C GLU A 151 30.10 -6.18 8.97
N ASN A 152 29.82 -7.45 8.77
CA ASN A 152 28.82 -7.92 7.80
C ASN A 152 27.42 -7.35 8.08
N GLU A 153 27.01 -7.38 9.35
CA GLU A 153 25.71 -6.83 9.77
C GLU A 153 25.63 -5.32 9.52
N LEU A 154 26.73 -4.58 9.76
CA LEU A 154 26.80 -3.15 9.50
C LEU A 154 26.66 -2.85 8.00
N GLU A 155 27.22 -3.66 7.13
CA GLU A 155 27.07 -3.52 5.68
C GLU A 155 25.62 -3.73 5.26
N GLU A 156 24.95 -4.76 5.81
CA GLU A 156 23.53 -5.03 5.56
C GLU A 156 22.64 -3.88 6.06
N ILE A 157 22.88 -3.35 7.25
CA ILE A 157 22.16 -2.19 7.78
C ILE A 157 22.31 -0.97 6.86
N LYS A 158 23.50 -0.72 6.33
CA LYS A 158 23.75 0.36 5.37
C LYS A 158 22.99 0.14 4.07
N TRP A 159 22.96 -1.10 3.57
CA TRP A 159 22.20 -1.47 2.37
C TRP A 159 20.72 -1.23 2.58
N VAL A 160 20.14 -1.67 3.69
CA VAL A 160 18.73 -1.44 4.05
C VAL A 160 18.43 0.06 4.12
N GLN A 161 19.30 0.87 4.73
CA GLN A 161 19.15 2.32 4.80
C GLN A 161 19.13 2.98 3.41
N GLU A 162 20.05 2.60 2.52
CA GLU A 162 20.09 3.14 1.15
C GLU A 162 18.85 2.69 0.38
N ARG A 163 18.46 1.43 0.47
CA ARG A 163 17.24 0.92 -0.19
C ARG A 163 15.98 1.61 0.29
N TYR A 164 15.86 1.87 1.60
CA TYR A 164 14.74 2.66 2.16
C TYR A 164 14.67 4.06 1.52
N ILE A 165 15.82 4.75 1.39
CA ILE A 165 15.92 6.08 0.79
C ILE A 165 15.51 6.05 -0.69
N GLU A 166 16.04 5.11 -1.46
CA GLU A 166 15.74 4.95 -2.88
C GLU A 166 14.26 4.65 -3.11
N THR A 167 13.71 3.74 -2.32
CA THR A 167 12.30 3.35 -2.37
C THR A 167 11.38 4.53 -2.04
N LEU A 168 11.67 5.28 -0.98
CA LEU A 168 10.89 6.47 -0.65
C LEU A 168 11.00 7.54 -1.74
N ALA A 169 12.17 7.71 -2.34
CA ALA A 169 12.37 8.66 -3.44
C ALA A 169 11.58 8.27 -4.69
N SER A 170 11.46 6.97 -5.01
CA SER A 170 10.72 6.50 -6.19
C SER A 170 9.22 6.81 -6.13
N TYR A 171 8.64 6.81 -4.93
CA TYR A 171 7.21 7.06 -4.73
C TYR A 171 6.86 8.53 -4.48
N THR A 172 7.84 9.38 -4.15
CA THR A 172 7.60 10.76 -3.71
C THR A 172 8.18 11.81 -4.67
N LYS A 173 8.06 13.09 -4.31
CA LYS A 173 8.75 14.20 -4.99
C LYS A 173 10.13 14.49 -4.40
N LEU A 174 10.56 13.69 -3.41
CA LEU A 174 11.85 13.85 -2.75
C LEU A 174 12.94 13.15 -3.55
N THR A 175 14.10 13.79 -3.67
CA THR A 175 15.29 13.13 -4.20
C THR A 175 16.02 12.37 -3.08
N PRO A 176 16.80 11.32 -3.39
CA PRO A 176 17.61 10.62 -2.39
C PRO A 176 18.50 11.57 -1.56
N SER A 177 19.07 12.60 -2.19
CA SER A 177 19.87 13.61 -1.51
C SER A 177 19.07 14.43 -0.49
N LYS A 178 17.82 14.81 -0.82
CA LYS A 178 16.93 15.51 0.12
C LYS A 178 16.55 14.62 1.30
N ILE A 179 16.22 13.34 1.05
CA ILE A 179 15.90 12.39 2.11
C ILE A 179 17.12 12.18 3.02
N LYS A 180 18.31 11.95 2.46
CA LYS A 180 19.55 11.84 3.23
C LYS A 180 19.79 13.08 4.11
N LYS A 181 19.55 14.28 3.57
CA LYS A 181 19.68 15.53 4.33
C LYS A 181 18.69 15.63 5.50
N LEU A 182 17.43 15.21 5.30
CA LEU A 182 16.42 15.15 6.36
C LEU A 182 16.85 14.17 7.47
N LEU A 183 17.33 12.99 7.11
CA LEU A 183 17.70 11.94 8.05
C LEU A 183 19.07 12.20 8.73
N LYS A 184 19.96 12.98 8.12
CA LYS A 184 21.32 13.27 8.66
C LYS A 184 21.32 14.01 10.00
N ALA A 185 20.20 14.66 10.35
CA ALA A 185 20.05 15.38 11.61
C ALA A 185 19.99 14.44 12.86
N GLN A 186 20.07 13.13 12.67
CA GLN A 186 20.04 12.08 13.72
C GLN A 186 18.86 12.20 14.70
N ARG A 187 17.73 12.69 14.23
CA ARG A 187 16.49 12.86 15.00
C ARG A 187 15.28 12.51 14.14
N ASP A 188 14.18 12.24 14.81
CA ASP A 188 12.90 12.01 14.15
C ASP A 188 12.43 13.27 13.43
N VAL A 189 12.03 13.12 12.19
CA VAL A 189 11.49 14.19 11.35
C VAL A 189 9.98 14.03 11.27
N TYR A 190 9.27 14.83 12.05
CA TYR A 190 7.81 14.82 12.04
C TYR A 190 7.27 15.74 10.95
N ILE A 191 6.30 15.22 10.20
CA ILE A 191 5.73 15.82 9.00
C ILE A 191 4.22 15.94 9.19
N SER A 192 3.67 17.12 8.88
CA SER A 192 2.22 17.37 8.89
C SER A 192 1.55 16.81 7.61
N ALA A 193 0.22 16.79 7.58
CA ALA A 193 -0.52 16.39 6.38
C ALA A 193 -0.19 17.31 5.18
N GLU A 194 -0.09 18.63 5.39
CA GLU A 194 0.24 19.61 4.36
C GLU A 194 1.67 19.44 3.82
N GLU A 195 2.61 19.14 4.71
CA GLU A 195 3.99 18.83 4.32
C GLU A 195 4.08 17.53 3.53
N ALA A 196 3.29 16.51 3.89
CA ALA A 196 3.20 15.24 3.17
C ALA A 196 2.74 15.44 1.72
N ILE A 197 1.75 16.30 1.49
CA ILE A 197 1.31 16.67 0.13
C ILE A 197 2.45 17.37 -0.65
N LYS A 198 3.12 18.34 -0.02
CA LYS A 198 4.25 19.05 -0.65
C LYS A 198 5.39 18.12 -1.02
N MET A 199 5.69 17.14 -0.18
CA MET A 199 6.72 16.12 -0.38
C MET A 199 6.28 15.02 -1.35
N GLY A 200 5.00 14.93 -1.69
CA GLY A 200 4.44 13.89 -2.55
C GLY A 200 4.34 12.52 -1.88
N ILE A 201 4.30 12.48 -0.55
CA ILE A 201 4.02 11.27 0.24
C ILE A 201 2.54 10.90 0.10
N ALA A 202 1.66 11.90 0.06
CA ALA A 202 0.25 11.76 -0.23
C ALA A 202 -0.19 12.78 -1.28
N ASP A 203 -1.42 12.64 -1.78
CA ASP A 203 -1.99 13.47 -2.85
C ASP A 203 -3.13 14.35 -2.36
N GLU A 204 -3.85 13.92 -1.30
CA GLU A 204 -5.05 14.58 -0.79
C GLU A 204 -5.10 14.53 0.74
N ILE A 205 -5.62 15.58 1.37
CA ILE A 205 -5.96 15.63 2.80
C ILE A 205 -7.47 15.39 2.95
N ILE A 206 -7.83 14.44 3.81
CA ILE A 206 -9.22 14.08 4.14
C ILE A 206 -9.58 14.44 5.58
#